data_3d37c883b3e33257d62b7a30d679533f
#
_entry.id   3d37c883b3e33257d62b7a30d679533f
#
_cell.length_a   1.000
_cell.length_b   1.000
_cell.length_c   1.000
_cell.angle_alpha   90.00
_cell.angle_beta   90.00
_cell.angle_gamma   90.00
#
_symmetry.space_group_name_H-M   'P 1'
#
loop_
_entity.id
_entity.type
_entity.pdbx_description
1 polymer ?
#
loop_
_entity_poly.entity_id
_entity_poly.type
_entity_poly.pdbx_seq_one_letter_code
_entity_poly.pdbx_strand_id
1 'polypeptide(L)'
;DHETFQLSPFVGPELEAELVGLCSNVRGVRWHPDFTDLIPADGGKPRGIQRFMAHYGITREQTMAFGDGGNDTDMLAYAGIGVAMGNATAEPKAAADYITDDVDHDGVLNALLHFGVLRD
;
A
#
# COMPACT_ATOMS: atom_id res chain seq x y z
N ASP A 1 27.73 -10.78 -1.51
CA ASP A 1 26.45 -10.69 -2.22
C ASP A 1 25.35 -10.60 -1.19
N HIS A 2 24.54 -9.53 -1.25
CA HIS A 2 23.40 -9.34 -0.38
C HIS A 2 22.13 -9.38 -1.23
N GLU A 3 21.06 -10.01 -0.74
CA GLU A 3 19.74 -9.91 -1.38
C GLU A 3 19.25 -8.45 -1.33
N THR A 4 18.79 -7.95 -2.47
CA THR A 4 18.19 -6.61 -2.59
C THR A 4 16.69 -6.77 -2.80
N PHE A 5 15.89 -6.23 -1.89
CA PHE A 5 14.43 -6.36 -1.91
C PHE A 5 13.75 -5.15 -2.54
N GLN A 6 14.42 -4.00 -2.53
CA GLN A 6 13.90 -2.74 -3.05
C GLN A 6 15.07 -1.80 -3.38
N LEU A 7 14.89 -1.01 -4.43
CA LEU A 7 15.74 0.14 -4.74
C LEU A 7 14.84 1.38 -4.83
N SER A 8 15.31 2.51 -4.33
CA SER A 8 14.57 3.78 -4.38
C SER A 8 15.39 4.84 -5.12
N PRO A 9 15.46 4.79 -6.47
CA PRO A 9 16.18 5.77 -7.26
C PRO A 9 15.44 7.10 -7.28
N PHE A 10 16.19 8.20 -7.11
CA PHE A 10 15.69 9.57 -7.26
C PHE A 10 15.70 9.95 -8.73
N VAL A 11 14.64 9.59 -9.42
CA VAL A 11 14.49 9.75 -10.87
C VAL A 11 13.07 10.16 -11.25
N GLY A 12 12.93 10.90 -12.35
CA GLY A 12 11.63 11.20 -12.95
C GLY A 12 11.00 10.01 -13.67
N PRO A 13 9.71 10.13 -14.11
CA PRO A 13 8.97 9.04 -14.73
C PRO A 13 9.61 8.47 -16.01
N GLU A 14 10.27 9.30 -16.80
CA GLU A 14 10.92 8.87 -18.04
C GLU A 14 12.08 7.91 -17.76
N LEU A 15 12.97 8.27 -16.80
CA LEU A 15 14.10 7.43 -16.42
C LEU A 15 13.65 6.20 -15.61
N GLU A 16 12.55 6.29 -14.86
CA GLU A 16 11.91 5.12 -14.23
C GLU A 16 11.55 4.07 -15.26
N ALA A 17 10.86 4.47 -16.34
CA ALA A 17 10.47 3.56 -17.41
C ALA A 17 11.68 2.89 -18.08
N GLU A 18 12.76 3.65 -18.29
CA GLU A 18 14.00 3.11 -18.82
C GLU A 18 14.64 2.10 -17.86
N LEU A 19 14.75 2.43 -16.57
CA LEU A 19 15.32 1.54 -15.54
C LEU A 19 14.52 0.24 -15.40
N VAL A 20 13.19 0.32 -15.39
CA VAL A 20 12.31 -0.86 -15.36
C VAL A 20 12.53 -1.71 -16.61
N GLY A 21 12.70 -1.10 -17.79
CA GLY A 21 12.97 -1.80 -19.03
C GLY A 21 14.33 -2.53 -19.09
N LEU A 22 15.31 -2.08 -18.30
CA LEU A 22 16.62 -2.72 -18.18
C LEU A 22 16.64 -3.89 -17.17
N CYS A 23 15.63 -4.00 -16.33
CA CYS A 23 15.55 -5.03 -15.29
C CYS A 23 14.57 -6.15 -15.69
N SER A 24 14.90 -7.38 -15.31
CA SER A 24 13.96 -8.48 -15.40
C SER A 24 13.17 -8.62 -14.10
N ASN A 25 11.86 -8.85 -14.19
CA ASN A 25 10.98 -9.11 -13.05
C ASN A 25 10.95 -7.97 -12.01
N VAL A 26 10.93 -6.72 -12.47
CA VAL A 26 10.86 -5.52 -11.63
C VAL A 26 9.72 -4.63 -12.11
N ARG A 27 9.05 -3.94 -11.17
CA ARG A 27 8.10 -2.87 -11.46
C ARG A 27 8.42 -1.62 -10.64
N GLY A 28 8.08 -0.46 -11.16
CA GLY A 28 8.12 0.80 -10.43
C GLY A 28 6.84 1.01 -9.62
N VAL A 29 6.97 1.59 -8.45
CA VAL A 29 5.87 2.06 -7.60
C VAL A 29 6.17 3.50 -7.19
N ARG A 30 5.58 4.46 -7.89
CA ARG A 30 5.79 5.88 -7.63
C ARG A 30 4.71 6.43 -6.69
N TRP A 31 5.15 7.06 -5.62
CA TRP A 31 4.29 7.75 -4.66
C TRP A 31 4.82 9.14 -4.27
N HIS A 32 5.94 9.56 -4.89
CA HIS A 32 6.52 10.88 -4.75
C HIS A 32 7.02 11.36 -6.13
N PRO A 33 6.95 12.67 -6.44
CA PRO A 33 7.41 13.18 -7.74
C PRO A 33 8.90 12.94 -8.01
N ASP A 34 9.75 12.95 -6.99
CA ASP A 34 11.20 12.94 -7.12
C ASP A 34 11.82 11.53 -7.16
N PHE A 35 11.10 10.50 -6.76
CA PHE A 35 11.61 9.12 -6.73
C PHE A 35 10.54 8.07 -6.97
N THR A 36 10.99 6.87 -7.23
CA THR A 36 10.16 5.66 -7.33
C THR A 36 10.79 4.53 -6.56
N ASP A 37 9.99 3.58 -6.10
CA ASP A 37 10.47 2.31 -5.57
C ASP A 37 10.45 1.26 -6.66
N LEU A 38 11.60 0.67 -6.95
CA LEU A 38 11.72 -0.49 -7.82
C LEU A 38 11.66 -1.75 -6.95
N ILE A 39 10.62 -2.53 -7.14
CA ILE A 39 10.35 -3.76 -6.37
C ILE A 39 10.18 -4.95 -7.31
N PRO A 40 10.30 -6.21 -6.83
CA PRO A 40 9.97 -7.39 -7.63
C PRO A 40 8.55 -7.27 -8.23
N ALA A 41 8.39 -7.68 -9.48
CA ALA A 41 7.10 -7.55 -10.19
C ALA A 41 5.95 -8.29 -9.48
N ASP A 42 6.25 -9.41 -8.80
CA ASP A 42 5.33 -10.19 -7.97
C ASP A 42 5.33 -9.75 -6.49
N GLY A 43 6.03 -8.67 -6.16
CA GLY A 43 6.13 -8.09 -4.84
C GLY A 43 5.05 -7.05 -4.54
N GLY A 44 5.21 -6.40 -3.38
CA GLY A 44 4.37 -5.30 -2.93
C GLY A 44 3.49 -5.65 -1.73
N LYS A 45 2.76 -4.63 -1.25
CA LYS A 45 1.96 -4.72 -0.01
C LYS A 45 0.87 -5.81 -0.05
N PRO A 46 0.12 -6.02 -1.15
CA PRO A 46 -0.85 -7.12 -1.24
C PRO A 46 -0.21 -8.50 -1.06
N ARG A 47 1.00 -8.70 -1.60
CA ARG A 47 1.73 -9.96 -1.43
C ARG A 47 2.15 -10.19 0.01
N GLY A 48 2.49 -9.12 0.74
CA GLY A 48 2.73 -9.17 2.18
C GLY A 48 1.49 -9.68 2.92
N ILE A 49 0.33 -9.09 2.66
CA ILE A 49 -0.95 -9.51 3.25
C ILE A 49 -1.23 -11.00 2.95
N GLN A 50 -1.07 -11.45 1.70
CA GLN A 50 -1.25 -12.85 1.32
C GLN A 50 -0.38 -13.81 2.14
N ARG A 51 0.89 -13.45 2.35
CA ARG A 51 1.81 -14.26 3.15
C ARG A 51 1.40 -14.29 4.62
N PHE A 52 0.95 -13.16 5.17
CA PHE A 52 0.40 -13.10 6.53
C PHE A 52 -0.83 -13.98 6.67
N MET A 53 -1.78 -13.86 5.75
CA MET A 53 -2.99 -14.70 5.73
C MET A 53 -2.65 -16.19 5.72
N ALA A 54 -1.73 -16.60 4.84
CA ALA A 54 -1.30 -18.00 4.75
C ALA A 54 -0.59 -18.46 6.03
N HIS A 55 0.23 -17.61 6.66
CA HIS A 55 0.97 -17.96 7.87
C HIS A 55 0.06 -18.10 9.10
N TYR A 56 -0.94 -17.24 9.25
CA TYR A 56 -1.84 -17.24 10.40
C TYR A 56 -3.15 -17.98 10.15
N GLY A 57 -3.39 -18.49 8.94
CA GLY A 57 -4.62 -19.21 8.60
C GLY A 57 -5.86 -18.31 8.63
N ILE A 58 -5.72 -17.01 8.34
CA ILE A 58 -6.82 -16.04 8.28
C ILE A 58 -7.27 -15.83 6.84
N THR A 59 -8.53 -15.44 6.66
CA THR A 59 -9.10 -15.14 5.34
C THR A 59 -8.95 -13.64 4.99
N ARG A 60 -9.18 -13.29 3.72
CA ARG A 60 -9.13 -11.92 3.26
C ARG A 60 -10.12 -11.03 4.04
N GLU A 61 -11.32 -11.51 4.28
CA GLU A 61 -12.39 -10.81 5.01
C GLU A 61 -12.02 -10.48 6.46
N GLN A 62 -11.00 -11.15 7.00
CA GLN A 62 -10.46 -10.90 8.34
C GLN A 62 -9.29 -9.90 8.34
N THR A 63 -9.03 -9.23 7.22
CA THR A 63 -7.95 -8.24 7.08
C THR A 63 -8.51 -6.84 6.97
N MET A 64 -7.85 -5.89 7.61
CA MET A 64 -8.06 -4.46 7.44
C MET A 64 -6.72 -3.80 7.11
N ALA A 65 -6.71 -2.88 6.16
CA ALA A 65 -5.52 -2.14 5.75
C ALA A 65 -5.78 -0.64 5.78
N PHE A 66 -4.76 0.11 6.19
CA PHE A 66 -4.77 1.57 6.20
C PHE A 66 -3.70 2.10 5.26
N GLY A 67 -4.00 3.18 4.51
CA GLY A 67 -3.06 3.78 3.59
C GLY A 67 -3.39 5.21 3.23
N ASP A 68 -2.39 5.95 2.75
CA ASP A 68 -2.51 7.37 2.37
C ASP A 68 -1.81 7.71 1.05
N GLY A 69 -0.86 6.92 0.59
CA GLY A 69 -0.09 7.14 -0.62
C GLY A 69 -0.52 6.28 -1.81
N GLY A 70 -0.12 6.67 -3.02
CA GLY A 70 -0.40 5.92 -4.25
C GLY A 70 0.13 4.47 -4.21
N ASN A 71 1.20 4.21 -3.45
CA ASN A 71 1.75 2.87 -3.23
C ASN A 71 0.89 1.97 -2.32
N ASP A 72 -0.17 2.51 -1.70
CA ASP A 72 -1.13 1.78 -0.87
C ASP A 72 -2.39 1.36 -1.64
N THR A 73 -2.63 1.92 -2.82
CA THR A 73 -3.84 1.72 -3.62
C THR A 73 -4.17 0.24 -3.81
N ASP A 74 -3.20 -0.55 -4.27
CA ASP A 74 -3.37 -1.99 -4.48
C ASP A 74 -3.66 -2.74 -3.17
N MET A 75 -3.03 -2.30 -2.07
CA MET A 75 -3.23 -2.88 -0.74
C MET A 75 -4.65 -2.64 -0.23
N LEU A 76 -5.15 -1.41 -0.35
CA LEU A 76 -6.49 -1.04 0.07
C LEU A 76 -7.55 -1.79 -0.75
N ALA A 77 -7.40 -1.86 -2.07
CA ALA A 77 -8.29 -2.64 -2.93
C ALA A 77 -8.26 -4.15 -2.64
N TYR A 78 -7.12 -4.68 -2.16
CA TYR A 78 -6.95 -6.10 -1.89
C TYR A 78 -7.47 -6.51 -0.52
N ALA A 79 -7.33 -5.71 0.53
CA ALA A 79 -7.76 -6.06 1.88
C ALA A 79 -9.25 -6.41 1.97
N GLY A 80 -9.66 -7.07 3.04
CA GLY A 80 -11.08 -7.30 3.35
C GLY A 80 -11.82 -6.00 3.62
N ILE A 81 -11.13 -5.07 4.32
CA ILE A 81 -11.57 -3.68 4.50
C ILE A 81 -10.35 -2.79 4.20
N GLY A 82 -10.43 -2.00 3.14
CA GLY A 82 -9.46 -0.96 2.81
C GLY A 82 -9.90 0.39 3.36
N VAL A 83 -9.06 1.03 4.17
CA VAL A 83 -9.33 2.33 4.78
C VAL A 83 -8.31 3.35 4.29
N ALA A 84 -8.76 4.37 3.57
CA ALA A 84 -7.92 5.51 3.21
C ALA A 84 -7.94 6.55 4.33
N MET A 85 -6.77 7.08 4.66
CA MET A 85 -6.65 8.19 5.61
C MET A 85 -7.22 9.48 5.03
N GLY A 86 -7.73 10.38 5.87
CA GLY A 86 -8.29 11.67 5.45
C GLY A 86 -7.30 12.54 4.67
N ASN A 87 -6.02 12.46 5.01
CA ASN A 87 -4.91 13.10 4.30
C ASN A 87 -4.43 12.35 3.04
N ALA A 88 -5.02 11.22 2.69
CA ALA A 88 -4.62 10.43 1.52
C ALA A 88 -4.83 11.18 0.21
N THR A 89 -4.04 10.81 -0.81
CA THR A 89 -4.22 11.26 -2.19
C THR A 89 -5.51 10.70 -2.80
N ALA A 90 -5.86 11.15 -4.01
CA ALA A 90 -7.12 10.76 -4.64
C ALA A 90 -7.20 9.26 -4.98
N GLU A 91 -6.07 8.65 -5.38
CA GLU A 91 -6.02 7.26 -5.83
C GLU A 91 -6.35 6.25 -4.71
N PRO A 92 -5.67 6.27 -3.53
CA PRO A 92 -6.05 5.39 -2.43
C PRO A 92 -7.47 5.66 -1.91
N LYS A 93 -7.95 6.93 -1.90
CA LYS A 93 -9.34 7.24 -1.55
C LYS A 93 -10.35 6.61 -2.48
N ALA A 94 -10.04 6.54 -3.79
CA ALA A 94 -10.91 5.91 -4.77
C ALA A 94 -10.91 4.36 -4.70
N ALA A 95 -9.85 3.76 -4.17
CA ALA A 95 -9.68 2.32 -4.04
C ALA A 95 -10.17 1.75 -2.70
N ALA A 96 -10.35 2.59 -1.69
CA ALA A 96 -10.73 2.20 -0.34
C ALA A 96 -12.24 1.98 -0.20
N ASP A 97 -12.63 1.10 0.73
CA ASP A 97 -14.03 0.89 1.14
C ASP A 97 -14.51 2.03 2.06
N TYR A 98 -13.60 2.67 2.79
CA TYR A 98 -13.92 3.72 3.75
C TYR A 98 -12.82 4.79 3.78
N ILE A 99 -13.21 6.04 3.95
CA ILE A 99 -12.30 7.16 4.18
C ILE A 99 -12.51 7.62 5.63
N THR A 100 -11.45 7.51 6.42
CA THR A 100 -11.46 7.96 7.82
C THR A 100 -10.92 9.40 7.94
N ASP A 101 -10.81 9.88 9.18
CA ASP A 101 -10.16 11.17 9.47
C ASP A 101 -8.65 11.12 9.14
N ASP A 102 -8.00 12.28 9.15
CA ASP A 102 -6.57 12.36 8.86
C ASP A 102 -5.70 11.86 10.05
N VAL A 103 -4.40 11.83 9.80
CA VAL A 103 -3.42 11.33 10.78
C VAL A 103 -3.36 12.18 12.05
N ASP A 104 -3.70 13.48 11.98
CA ASP A 104 -3.68 14.41 13.10
C ASP A 104 -5.00 14.40 13.90
N HIS A 105 -6.02 13.70 13.41
CA HIS A 105 -7.36 13.60 14.00
C HIS A 105 -7.76 12.15 14.31
N ASP A 106 -6.81 11.34 14.79
CA ASP A 106 -7.04 9.96 15.24
C ASP A 106 -7.72 9.04 14.20
N GLY A 107 -7.45 9.26 12.90
CA GLY A 107 -8.14 8.56 11.81
C GLY A 107 -8.10 7.03 11.92
N VAL A 108 -6.97 6.43 12.33
CA VAL A 108 -6.87 4.97 12.54
C VAL A 108 -7.78 4.52 13.67
N LEU A 109 -7.77 5.22 14.82
CA LEU A 109 -8.62 4.93 15.97
C LEU A 109 -10.10 5.02 15.59
N ASN A 110 -10.48 6.11 14.92
CA ASN A 110 -11.87 6.36 14.52
C ASN A 110 -12.39 5.28 13.58
N ALA A 111 -11.59 4.81 12.62
CA ALA A 111 -11.96 3.69 11.76
C ALA A 111 -12.08 2.37 12.53
N LEU A 112 -11.17 2.07 13.46
CA LEU A 112 -11.26 0.85 14.28
C LEU A 112 -12.52 0.82 15.17
N LEU A 113 -12.93 1.97 15.70
CA LEU A 113 -14.20 2.15 16.42
C LEU A 113 -15.39 2.01 15.48
N HIS A 114 -15.35 2.66 14.30
CA HIS A 114 -16.41 2.60 13.29
C HIS A 114 -16.74 1.16 12.88
N PHE A 115 -15.72 0.34 12.66
CA PHE A 115 -15.90 -1.07 12.28
C PHE A 115 -16.05 -2.02 13.47
N GLY A 116 -16.07 -1.52 14.71
CA GLY A 116 -16.27 -2.33 15.91
C GLY A 116 -15.10 -3.26 16.26
N VAL A 117 -13.90 -2.98 15.71
CA VAL A 117 -12.66 -3.70 16.04
C VAL A 117 -12.21 -3.32 17.45
N LEU A 118 -12.36 -2.04 17.79
CA LEU A 118 -12.21 -1.53 19.15
C LEU A 118 -13.58 -1.14 19.71
N ARG A 119 -13.69 -1.17 21.03
CA ARG A 119 -14.87 -0.70 21.78
C ARG A 119 -14.41 0.38 22.74
N ASP A 120 -15.25 1.39 22.94
CA ASP A 120 -15.06 2.41 23.97
C ASP A 120 -15.02 1.79 25.39
#